data_4dc0bafe2ec74e8a598703ad192c2d28
#
_entry.id   4dc0bafe2ec74e8a598703ad192c2d28
#
_cell.length_a   1.000
_cell.length_b   1.000
_cell.length_c   1.000
_cell.angle_alpha   90.00
_cell.angle_beta   90.00
_cell.angle_gamma   90.00
#
_symmetry.space_group_name_H-M   'P 1'
#
loop_
_entity.id
_entity.type
_entity.pdbx_description
1 polymer ?
#
loop_
_entity_poly.entity_id
_entity_poly.type
_entity_poly.pdbx_seq_one_letter_code
_entity_poly.pdbx_strand_id
1 'polypeptide(L)'
;YVTRQTVSNWETGKSYPDIHSLLLLSALFDVSLDQLIKGDLETMKQEVNADDVRAMNRDGVIYTILLAAVILLPVPLLKLFSWYGLIPELLLWGIAMYFALRLEHIKKANNVQSYREILAFSEGKKLDEIEQRVEAGKRPYQKILLVLLTAGITLLAAAVLGWLLL
;
A
#
# COMPACT_ATOMS: atom_id res chain seq x y z
N TYR A 1 -14.01 36.60 -25.56
CA TYR A 1 -14.40 35.74 -26.70
C TYR A 1 -13.27 34.76 -27.00
N VAL A 2 -13.55 33.47 -26.95
CA VAL A 2 -12.63 32.40 -27.37
C VAL A 2 -12.97 31.96 -28.79
N THR A 3 -11.96 31.61 -29.57
CA THR A 3 -12.16 31.12 -30.94
C THR A 3 -12.51 29.63 -30.95
N ARG A 4 -13.14 29.13 -32.03
CA ARG A 4 -13.38 27.71 -32.24
C ARG A 4 -12.06 26.90 -32.15
N GLN A 5 -10.97 27.45 -32.66
CA GLN A 5 -9.63 26.84 -32.60
C GLN A 5 -9.12 26.70 -31.17
N THR A 6 -9.38 27.71 -30.32
CA THR A 6 -9.01 27.66 -28.89
C THR A 6 -9.74 26.55 -28.17
N VAL A 7 -11.06 26.42 -28.38
CA VAL A 7 -11.87 25.33 -27.79
C VAL A 7 -11.37 23.97 -28.28
N SER A 8 -11.11 23.82 -29.59
CA SER A 8 -10.55 22.58 -30.14
C SER A 8 -9.19 22.20 -29.56
N ASN A 9 -8.34 23.19 -29.24
CA ASN A 9 -7.07 22.94 -28.58
C ASN A 9 -7.26 22.45 -27.13
N TRP A 10 -8.28 22.95 -26.43
CA TRP A 10 -8.63 22.45 -25.08
C TRP A 10 -9.16 21.03 -25.14
N GLU A 11 -10.08 20.74 -26.05
CA GLU A 11 -10.66 19.40 -26.24
C GLU A 11 -9.60 18.34 -26.64
N THR A 12 -8.56 18.76 -27.35
CA THR A 12 -7.47 17.87 -27.78
C THR A 12 -6.27 17.86 -26.84
N GLY A 13 -6.34 18.56 -25.69
CA GLY A 13 -5.26 18.62 -24.69
C GLY A 13 -4.01 19.39 -25.13
N LYS A 14 -4.09 20.15 -26.23
CA LYS A 14 -2.95 20.95 -26.73
C LYS A 14 -2.70 22.21 -25.91
N SER A 15 -3.71 22.74 -25.26
CA SER A 15 -3.63 23.85 -24.31
C SER A 15 -4.71 23.71 -23.25
N TYR A 16 -4.53 24.43 -22.14
CA TYR A 16 -5.53 24.50 -21.07
C TYR A 16 -6.25 25.86 -21.10
N PRO A 17 -7.53 25.92 -20.67
CA PRO A 17 -8.22 27.17 -20.44
C PRO A 17 -7.50 28.01 -19.37
N ASP A 18 -7.48 29.32 -19.54
CA ASP A 18 -7.06 30.22 -18.48
C ASP A 18 -8.11 30.34 -17.37
N ILE A 19 -7.74 30.93 -16.23
CA ILE A 19 -8.64 31.04 -15.07
C ILE A 19 -9.93 31.78 -15.43
N HIS A 20 -9.85 32.81 -16.27
CA HIS A 20 -11.04 33.56 -16.70
C HIS A 20 -11.97 32.72 -17.56
N SER A 21 -11.43 31.95 -18.49
CA SER A 21 -12.18 30.99 -19.31
C SER A 21 -12.82 29.89 -18.46
N LEU A 22 -12.13 29.38 -17.44
CA LEU A 22 -12.66 28.40 -16.50
C LEU A 22 -13.84 28.95 -15.70
N LEU A 23 -13.77 30.20 -15.23
CA LEU A 23 -14.90 30.87 -14.54
C LEU A 23 -16.10 31.04 -15.45
N LEU A 24 -15.88 31.43 -16.73
CA LEU A 24 -16.96 31.56 -17.71
C LEU A 24 -17.61 30.19 -18.03
N LEU A 25 -16.81 29.13 -18.17
CA LEU A 25 -17.30 27.78 -18.40
C LEU A 25 -18.11 27.26 -17.20
N SER A 26 -17.62 27.50 -15.98
CA SER A 26 -18.31 27.18 -14.72
C SER A 26 -19.69 27.85 -14.67
N ALA A 27 -19.77 29.15 -15.00
CA ALA A 27 -21.02 29.88 -15.04
C ALA A 27 -21.93 29.43 -16.20
N LEU A 28 -21.36 29.07 -17.35
CA LEU A 28 -22.13 28.63 -18.53
C LEU A 28 -22.78 27.27 -18.32
N PHE A 29 -22.07 26.33 -17.67
CA PHE A 29 -22.55 24.98 -17.40
C PHE A 29 -23.26 24.83 -16.06
N ASP A 30 -23.37 25.91 -15.28
CA ASP A 30 -23.95 25.93 -13.91
C ASP A 30 -23.33 24.86 -12.99
N VAL A 31 -21.99 24.70 -13.11
CA VAL A 31 -21.20 23.79 -12.26
C VAL A 31 -20.15 24.58 -11.48
N SER A 32 -19.81 24.12 -10.29
CA SER A 32 -18.74 24.78 -9.53
C SER A 32 -17.39 24.61 -10.24
N LEU A 33 -16.47 25.57 -10.03
CA LEU A 33 -15.11 25.49 -10.57
C LEU A 33 -14.42 24.20 -10.09
N ASP A 34 -14.67 23.79 -8.86
CA ASP A 34 -14.22 22.54 -8.27
C ASP A 34 -14.75 21.32 -9.02
N GLN A 35 -16.02 21.30 -9.39
CA GLN A 35 -16.58 20.21 -10.20
C GLN A 35 -16.03 20.18 -11.62
N LEU A 36 -15.84 21.36 -12.23
CA LEU A 36 -15.27 21.47 -13.56
C LEU A 36 -13.82 20.96 -13.63
N ILE A 37 -13.01 21.26 -12.59
CA ILE A 37 -11.61 20.85 -12.51
C ILE A 37 -11.47 19.42 -11.99
N LYS A 38 -12.29 19.00 -11.02
CA LYS A 38 -12.26 17.66 -10.43
C LYS A 38 -12.91 16.58 -11.30
N GLY A 39 -13.81 16.94 -12.21
CA GLY A 39 -14.41 16.00 -13.14
C GLY A 39 -13.37 15.19 -13.92
N ASP A 40 -12.27 15.82 -14.33
CA ASP A 40 -11.14 15.13 -14.95
C ASP A 40 -10.25 14.37 -13.95
N LEU A 41 -10.16 14.85 -12.71
CA LEU A 41 -9.35 14.20 -11.66
C LEU A 41 -10.03 12.95 -11.09
N GLU A 42 -11.35 12.86 -11.09
CA GLU A 42 -12.08 11.67 -10.65
C GLU A 42 -12.03 10.54 -11.68
N THR A 43 -12.02 10.86 -12.97
CA THR A 43 -11.79 9.89 -14.06
C THR A 43 -10.32 9.47 -14.16
N MET A 44 -9.38 10.32 -13.73
CA MET A 44 -7.95 9.99 -13.59
C MET A 44 -7.59 9.31 -12.26
N LYS A 45 -8.50 9.23 -11.30
CA LYS A 45 -8.33 8.29 -10.17
C LYS A 45 -8.37 6.90 -10.79
N GLN A 46 -7.18 6.37 -11.07
CA GLN A 46 -7.03 4.94 -11.40
C GLN A 46 -7.91 4.15 -10.42
N GLU A 47 -8.97 3.56 -10.94
CA GLU A 47 -9.84 2.70 -10.13
C GLU A 47 -8.94 1.71 -9.41
N VAL A 48 -9.03 1.70 -8.08
CA VAL A 48 -8.31 0.72 -7.28
C VAL A 48 -8.82 -0.63 -7.71
N ASN A 49 -7.96 -1.46 -8.30
CA ASN A 49 -8.35 -2.77 -8.78
C ASN A 49 -8.86 -3.60 -7.59
N ALA A 50 -10.14 -3.92 -7.59
CA ALA A 50 -10.78 -4.69 -6.51
C ALA A 50 -10.12 -6.07 -6.31
N ASP A 51 -9.55 -6.65 -7.36
CA ASP A 51 -8.84 -7.93 -7.29
C ASP A 51 -7.49 -7.78 -6.56
N ASP A 52 -6.77 -6.67 -6.77
CA ASP A 52 -5.53 -6.36 -6.05
C ASP A 52 -5.80 -6.11 -4.56
N VAL A 53 -6.90 -5.43 -4.23
CA VAL A 53 -7.32 -5.21 -2.83
C VAL A 53 -7.62 -6.55 -2.15
N ARG A 54 -8.39 -7.42 -2.80
CA ARG A 54 -8.71 -8.75 -2.26
C ARG A 54 -7.45 -9.60 -2.10
N ALA A 55 -6.57 -9.59 -3.11
CA ALA A 55 -5.30 -10.31 -3.06
C ALA A 55 -4.42 -9.79 -1.93
N MET A 56 -4.28 -8.48 -1.77
CA MET A 56 -3.49 -7.87 -0.70
C MET A 56 -4.04 -8.24 0.68
N ASN A 57 -5.36 -8.16 0.89
CA ASN A 57 -5.97 -8.47 2.18
C ASN A 57 -5.83 -9.97 2.53
N ARG A 58 -6.11 -10.86 1.58
CA ARG A 58 -5.95 -12.31 1.77
C ARG A 58 -4.49 -12.68 2.06
N ASP A 59 -3.57 -12.24 1.20
CA ASP A 59 -2.16 -12.59 1.29
C ASP A 59 -1.52 -11.94 2.52
N GLY A 60 -2.02 -10.77 2.94
CA GLY A 60 -1.64 -10.09 4.17
C GLY A 60 -1.98 -10.90 5.42
N VAL A 61 -3.20 -11.42 5.50
CA VAL A 61 -3.62 -12.30 6.61
C VAL A 61 -2.78 -13.57 6.65
N ILE A 62 -2.59 -14.23 5.50
CA ILE A 62 -1.78 -15.45 5.40
C ILE A 62 -0.34 -15.16 5.86
N TYR A 63 0.27 -14.10 5.36
CA TYR A 63 1.63 -13.69 5.74
C TYR A 63 1.76 -13.41 7.24
N THR A 64 0.77 -12.74 7.84
CA THR A 64 0.78 -12.45 9.28
C THR A 64 0.74 -13.72 10.12
N ILE A 65 -0.08 -14.70 9.75
CA ILE A 65 -0.16 -16.01 10.42
C ILE A 65 1.18 -16.76 10.27
N LEU A 66 1.74 -16.80 9.06
CA LEU A 66 3.02 -17.46 8.79
C LEU A 66 4.15 -16.77 9.55
N LEU A 67 4.17 -15.45 9.60
CA LEU A 67 5.18 -14.69 10.35
C LEU A 67 5.11 -15.01 11.86
N ALA A 68 3.90 -15.07 12.43
CA ALA A 68 3.72 -15.47 13.81
C ALA A 68 4.22 -16.91 14.05
N ALA A 69 3.96 -17.83 13.14
CA ALA A 69 4.44 -19.20 13.21
C ALA A 69 5.97 -19.28 13.15
N VAL A 70 6.61 -18.58 12.22
CA VAL A 70 8.09 -18.48 12.10
C VAL A 70 8.73 -17.90 13.36
N ILE A 71 8.06 -17.02 14.09
CA ILE A 71 8.59 -16.46 15.34
C ILE A 71 8.40 -17.41 16.54
N LEU A 72 7.27 -18.12 16.61
CA LEU A 72 6.89 -18.90 17.80
C LEU A 72 7.35 -20.36 17.76
N LEU A 73 7.48 -20.97 16.57
CA LEU A 73 7.76 -22.40 16.42
C LEU A 73 9.24 -22.83 16.58
N PRO A 74 10.27 -22.00 16.34
CA PRO A 74 11.67 -22.47 16.39
C PRO A 74 12.04 -23.12 17.71
N VAL A 75 11.66 -22.51 18.84
CA VAL A 75 12.05 -23.02 20.17
C VAL A 75 11.38 -24.36 20.48
N PRO A 76 10.05 -24.56 20.34
CA PRO A 76 9.43 -25.85 20.49
C PRO A 76 9.96 -26.93 19.53
N LEU A 77 10.19 -26.57 18.25
CA LEU A 77 10.67 -27.51 17.25
C LEU A 77 12.09 -28.02 17.56
N LEU A 78 12.99 -27.12 17.97
CA LEU A 78 14.34 -27.50 18.39
C LEU A 78 14.34 -28.37 19.64
N LYS A 79 13.41 -28.11 20.58
CA LYS A 79 13.32 -28.89 21.82
C LYS A 79 12.79 -30.30 21.56
N LEU A 80 11.79 -30.45 20.68
CA LEU A 80 11.14 -31.75 20.35
C LEU A 80 11.99 -32.59 19.38
N PHE A 81 12.55 -31.98 18.35
CA PHE A 81 13.22 -32.66 17.24
C PHE A 81 14.72 -32.40 17.15
N SER A 82 15.30 -31.68 18.14
CA SER A 82 16.71 -31.28 18.11
C SER A 82 17.03 -30.55 16.80
N TRP A 83 18.17 -30.77 16.20
CA TRP A 83 18.56 -30.12 14.93
C TRP A 83 17.65 -30.41 13.73
N TYR A 84 16.92 -31.56 13.74
CA TYR A 84 15.94 -31.88 12.67
C TYR A 84 14.75 -30.91 12.65
N GLY A 85 14.46 -30.20 13.74
CA GLY A 85 13.42 -29.17 13.80
C GLY A 85 13.68 -27.96 12.90
N LEU A 86 14.90 -27.77 12.41
CA LEU A 86 15.25 -26.71 11.47
C LEU A 86 14.67 -26.97 10.06
N ILE A 87 14.42 -28.23 9.67
CA ILE A 87 13.89 -28.55 8.33
C ILE A 87 12.48 -27.98 8.14
N PRO A 88 11.46 -28.28 9.00
CA PRO A 88 10.15 -27.69 8.87
C PRO A 88 10.17 -26.16 9.02
N GLU A 89 11.05 -25.62 9.84
CA GLU A 89 11.22 -24.18 10.02
C GLU A 89 11.68 -23.49 8.74
N LEU A 90 12.68 -24.04 8.04
CA LEU A 90 13.16 -23.54 6.75
C LEU A 90 12.08 -23.58 5.67
N LEU A 91 11.27 -24.65 5.64
CA LEU A 91 10.13 -24.73 4.71
C LEU A 91 9.09 -23.67 5.00
N LEU A 92 8.74 -23.49 6.29
CA LEU A 92 7.80 -22.45 6.71
C LEU A 92 8.28 -21.05 6.36
N TRP A 93 9.57 -20.79 6.58
CA TRP A 93 10.23 -19.52 6.21
C TRP A 93 10.18 -19.29 4.69
N GLY A 94 10.43 -20.31 3.88
CA GLY A 94 10.33 -20.23 2.41
C GLY A 94 8.92 -19.87 1.94
N ILE A 95 7.89 -20.47 2.55
CA ILE A 95 6.49 -20.16 2.24
C ILE A 95 6.16 -18.72 2.67
N ALA A 96 6.58 -18.30 3.85
CA ALA A 96 6.39 -16.94 4.32
C ALA A 96 7.06 -15.92 3.41
N MET A 97 8.28 -16.21 2.93
CA MET A 97 9.02 -15.36 1.99
C MET A 97 8.29 -15.22 0.64
N TYR A 98 7.68 -16.30 0.12
CA TYR A 98 6.88 -16.24 -1.09
C TYR A 98 5.71 -15.23 -0.95
N PHE A 99 4.95 -15.29 0.14
CA PHE A 99 3.85 -14.35 0.40
C PHE A 99 4.35 -12.93 0.63
N ALA A 100 5.50 -12.75 1.31
CA ALA A 100 6.12 -11.44 1.48
C ALA A 100 6.48 -10.78 0.15
N LEU A 101 7.12 -11.51 -0.76
CA LEU A 101 7.47 -11.02 -2.10
C LEU A 101 6.24 -10.68 -2.94
N ARG A 102 5.21 -11.49 -2.86
CA ARG A 102 3.94 -11.27 -3.56
C ARG A 102 3.24 -10.00 -3.05
N LEU A 103 3.17 -9.78 -1.74
CA LEU A 103 2.66 -8.56 -1.14
C LEU A 103 3.46 -7.33 -1.56
N GLU A 104 4.79 -7.44 -1.55
CA GLU A 104 5.66 -6.33 -1.98
C GLU A 104 5.45 -6.00 -3.47
N HIS A 105 5.19 -7.00 -4.31
CA HIS A 105 4.86 -6.78 -5.72
C HIS A 105 3.54 -6.01 -5.87
N ILE A 106 2.46 -6.42 -5.19
CA ILE A 106 1.16 -5.73 -5.21
C ILE A 106 1.32 -4.28 -4.71
N LYS A 107 2.04 -4.07 -3.60
CA LYS A 107 2.30 -2.73 -3.04
C LYS A 107 3.06 -1.83 -4.02
N LYS A 108 4.07 -2.35 -4.70
CA LYS A 108 4.84 -1.60 -5.70
C LYS A 108 4.01 -1.27 -6.94
N ALA A 109 3.24 -2.25 -7.46
CA ALA A 109 2.39 -2.05 -8.63
C ALA A 109 1.34 -0.94 -8.40
N ASN A 110 0.81 -0.82 -7.18
CA ASN A 110 -0.19 0.18 -6.81
C ASN A 110 0.41 1.43 -6.14
N ASN A 111 1.75 1.55 -6.07
CA ASN A 111 2.49 2.65 -5.40
C ASN A 111 2.09 2.89 -3.94
N VAL A 112 1.76 1.82 -3.21
CA VAL A 112 1.26 1.82 -1.83
C VAL A 112 2.36 1.30 -0.92
N GLN A 113 2.96 2.14 -0.08
CA GLN A 113 4.12 1.76 0.75
C GLN A 113 4.04 2.24 2.20
N SER A 114 3.30 3.33 2.50
CA SER A 114 3.10 3.80 3.87
C SER A 114 1.90 3.08 4.52
N TYR A 115 1.85 3.10 5.86
CA TYR A 115 0.74 2.51 6.61
C TYR A 115 -0.62 3.10 6.20
N ARG A 116 -0.68 4.43 6.03
CA ARG A 116 -1.91 5.14 5.65
C ARG A 116 -2.34 4.82 4.22
N GLU A 117 -1.37 4.70 3.29
CA GLU A 117 -1.62 4.26 1.91
C GLU A 117 -2.16 2.82 1.87
N ILE A 118 -1.57 1.92 2.67
CA ILE A 118 -2.01 0.52 2.77
C ILE A 118 -3.45 0.45 3.31
N LEU A 119 -3.77 1.22 4.35
CA LEU A 119 -5.10 1.24 4.95
C LEU A 119 -6.13 1.77 3.96
N ALA A 120 -5.87 2.92 3.32
CA ALA A 120 -6.75 3.48 2.31
C ALA A 120 -6.98 2.50 1.14
N PHE A 121 -5.91 1.87 0.65
CA PHE A 121 -5.98 0.87 -0.42
C PHE A 121 -6.81 -0.36 -0.01
N SER A 122 -6.66 -0.84 1.23
CA SER A 122 -7.45 -1.97 1.74
C SER A 122 -8.95 -1.67 1.83
N GLU A 123 -9.31 -0.39 1.97
CA GLU A 123 -10.69 0.12 1.93
C GLU A 123 -11.19 0.43 0.50
N GLY A 124 -10.37 0.17 -0.52
CA GLY A 124 -10.69 0.48 -1.91
C GLY A 124 -10.60 1.96 -2.28
N LYS A 125 -9.88 2.75 -1.47
CA LYS A 125 -9.67 4.19 -1.67
C LYS A 125 -8.24 4.50 -2.04
N LYS A 126 -8.02 5.59 -2.78
CA LYS A 126 -6.70 6.20 -2.96
C LYS A 126 -6.61 7.51 -2.19
N LEU A 127 -5.44 7.79 -1.64
CA LEU A 127 -5.15 9.10 -1.06
C LEU A 127 -5.00 10.15 -2.18
N ASP A 128 -5.37 11.40 -1.87
CA ASP A 128 -5.15 12.52 -2.75
C ASP A 128 -3.65 12.77 -3.00
N GLU A 129 -3.30 13.41 -4.12
CA GLU A 129 -1.88 13.62 -4.50
C GLU A 129 -1.06 14.33 -3.42
N ILE A 130 -1.65 15.29 -2.71
CA ILE A 130 -0.98 16.03 -1.62
C ILE A 130 -0.68 15.06 -0.47
N GLU A 131 -1.65 14.25 -0.07
CA GLU A 131 -1.50 13.24 0.97
C GLU A 131 -0.49 12.18 0.57
N GLN A 132 -0.49 11.72 -0.68
CA GLN A 132 0.51 10.77 -1.20
C GLN A 132 1.94 11.33 -1.13
N ARG A 133 2.15 12.61 -1.45
CA ARG A 133 3.47 13.26 -1.34
C ARG A 133 3.94 13.35 0.11
N VAL A 134 3.05 13.69 1.03
CA VAL A 134 3.36 13.72 2.47
C VAL A 134 3.72 12.33 2.99
N GLU A 135 2.96 11.30 2.61
CA GLU A 135 3.21 9.93 3.04
C GLU A 135 4.48 9.36 2.39
N ALA A 136 4.79 9.72 1.14
CA ALA A 136 6.04 9.31 0.48
C ALA A 136 7.29 9.74 1.27
N GLY A 137 7.26 10.93 1.88
CA GLY A 137 8.35 11.39 2.75
C GLY A 137 8.53 10.57 4.03
N LYS A 138 7.47 9.90 4.52
CA LYS A 138 7.50 9.07 5.73
C LYS A 138 7.94 7.62 5.47
N ARG A 139 7.88 7.16 4.23
CA ARG A 139 8.17 5.76 3.86
C ARG A 139 9.50 5.20 4.40
N PRO A 140 10.65 5.92 4.31
CA PRO A 140 11.92 5.39 4.82
C PRO A 140 11.91 5.22 6.35
N TYR A 141 11.35 6.17 7.08
CA TYR A 141 11.25 6.08 8.55
C TYR A 141 10.33 4.94 8.99
N GLN A 142 9.20 4.76 8.34
CA GLN A 142 8.26 3.67 8.65
C GLN A 142 8.89 2.30 8.38
N LYS A 143 9.68 2.14 7.31
CA LYS A 143 10.40 0.89 7.03
C LYS A 143 11.44 0.58 8.10
N ILE A 144 12.24 1.55 8.51
CA ILE A 144 13.25 1.38 9.58
C ILE A 144 12.56 1.03 10.90
N LEU A 145 11.51 1.76 11.27
CA LEU A 145 10.74 1.50 12.48
C LEU A 145 10.16 0.08 12.50
N LEU A 146 9.61 -0.37 11.38
CA LEU A 146 9.03 -1.71 11.25
C LEU A 146 10.10 -2.80 11.41
N VAL A 147 11.28 -2.61 10.82
CA VAL A 147 12.41 -3.55 10.99
C VAL A 147 12.85 -3.61 12.45
N LEU A 148 12.98 -2.47 13.12
CA LEU A 148 13.38 -2.43 14.55
C LEU A 148 12.33 -3.08 15.47
N LEU A 149 11.04 -2.82 15.21
CA LEU A 149 9.95 -3.42 15.96
C LEU A 149 9.89 -4.95 15.77
N THR A 150 10.00 -5.43 14.53
CA THR A 150 9.99 -6.88 14.27
C THR A 150 11.19 -7.58 14.90
N ALA A 151 12.39 -6.99 14.81
CA ALA A 151 13.57 -7.52 15.46
C ALA A 151 13.41 -7.56 17.00
N GLY A 152 12.88 -6.49 17.60
CA GLY A 152 12.61 -6.44 19.04
C GLY A 152 11.58 -7.48 19.49
N ILE A 153 10.48 -7.64 18.77
CA ILE A 153 9.45 -8.65 19.07
C ILE A 153 10.04 -10.06 18.96
N THR A 154 10.84 -10.33 17.92
CA THR A 154 11.45 -11.65 17.73
C THR A 154 12.42 -11.99 18.86
N LEU A 155 13.26 -11.03 19.30
CA LEU A 155 14.17 -11.23 20.42
C LEU A 155 13.42 -11.46 21.73
N LEU A 156 12.37 -10.69 22.01
CA LEU A 156 11.52 -10.88 23.19
C LEU A 156 10.82 -12.23 23.18
N ALA A 157 10.24 -12.63 22.05
CA ALA A 157 9.60 -13.94 21.90
C ALA A 157 10.59 -15.08 22.15
N ALA A 158 11.79 -15.00 21.58
CA ALA A 158 12.85 -15.99 21.78
C ALA A 158 13.29 -16.06 23.25
N ALA A 159 13.45 -14.92 23.94
CA ALA A 159 13.83 -14.86 25.34
C ALA A 159 12.74 -15.46 26.25
N VAL A 160 11.47 -15.08 26.04
CA VAL A 160 10.33 -15.59 26.82
C VAL A 160 10.13 -17.09 26.60
N LEU A 161 10.15 -17.54 25.36
CA LEU A 161 10.03 -18.95 25.03
C LEU A 161 11.22 -19.78 25.55
N GLY A 162 12.44 -19.24 25.45
CA GLY A 162 13.63 -19.85 26.04
C GLY A 162 13.50 -20.03 27.56
N TRP A 163 13.03 -18.98 28.25
CA TRP A 163 12.84 -19.03 29.72
C TRP A 163 11.71 -19.98 30.13
N LEU A 164 10.63 -20.05 29.37
CA LEU A 164 9.46 -20.88 29.68
C LEU A 164 9.69 -22.37 29.39
N LEU A 165 10.60 -22.68 28.46
CA LEU A 165 10.87 -24.04 27.99
C LEU A 165 12.16 -24.63 28.55
N LEU A 166 13.00 -23.82 29.22
CA LEU A 166 14.14 -24.27 30.03
C LEU A 166 13.69 -24.69 31.42
#